data_3c395170170da1a2ef2cc54ebbe7527a
#
_entry.id   3c395170170da1a2ef2cc54ebbe7527a
#
_cell.length_a   1.000
_cell.length_b   1.000
_cell.length_c   1.000
_cell.angle_alpha   90.00
_cell.angle_beta   90.00
_cell.angle_gamma   90.00
#
_symmetry.space_group_name_H-M   'P 1'
#
loop_
_entity.id
_entity.type
_entity.pdbx_description
1 polymer ?
#
loop_
_entity_poly.entity_id
_entity_poly.type
_entity_poly.pdbx_seq_one_letter_code
_entity_poly.pdbx_strand_id
1 'polypeptide(L)'
;MTVSQALERLAAYEKQAFAYNHASGVLYYDGATVAPKGSADVRADTLGELSRMSYILTTAPETVEMLQTLVQARDRLDPVTARKVSELWRDYEQTHRIPQEEFVAYQQLVSKADAVWHEAKERSDYALFEPYLQRIFDSSRRLAGYRQPEKDPYDAQLDQFERGLTRDTCDRFFAALRRDLVPLIEQVQAHADRVDDAPLHRDFPVAIQREFTDFVMGVMDIDRDHCIVGETEHPFTTNFSRDDVRITTNYHADLVASSLYSVVHEGGHALYELHVGRELSRTCLGGGVSMAIHESQSRFYENIIGRSRALCGVIYPWLREHFAPRLDDVSPDAFYRMINKAQPSLIRTEADELTYCLHIMVRYELEKRMFAGELTAHDLPAEWNRLYKAYLGVDVPNDREGVLQDSHWAGGSIGYFPSYAIGSAYGAQYLLEMQKDFDVFEAVRSGKLTRINGWLEEKIWKYGCMKDPTPLFESVCGPFDPTCYTAYLRDKFTEVYGL
;
A
#
# COMPACT_ATOMS: atom_id res chain seq x y z
N MET A 1 5.82 -39.63 1.44
CA MET A 1 5.62 -39.68 2.92
C MET A 1 4.17 -39.91 3.29
N THR A 2 3.85 -40.28 4.57
CA THR A 2 2.45 -40.33 5.05
C THR A 2 1.91 -38.94 5.34
N VAL A 3 0.57 -38.76 5.38
CA VAL A 3 -0.05 -37.49 5.73
C VAL A 3 0.37 -36.99 7.12
N SER A 4 0.48 -37.86 8.11
CA SER A 4 0.97 -37.51 9.45
C SER A 4 2.40 -36.97 9.42
N GLN A 5 3.30 -37.64 8.71
CA GLN A 5 4.68 -37.18 8.53
C GLN A 5 4.73 -35.83 7.79
N ALA A 6 3.86 -35.62 6.79
CA ALA A 6 3.79 -34.38 6.05
C ALA A 6 3.29 -33.22 6.93
N LEU A 7 2.33 -33.46 7.83
CA LEU A 7 1.86 -32.44 8.78
C LEU A 7 2.93 -32.07 9.83
N GLU A 8 3.67 -33.06 10.36
CA GLU A 8 4.80 -32.81 11.26
C GLU A 8 5.88 -31.94 10.56
N ARG A 9 6.15 -32.25 9.27
CA ARG A 9 7.12 -31.52 8.48
C ARG A 9 6.61 -30.10 8.14
N LEU A 10 5.33 -29.92 7.86
CA LEU A 10 4.73 -28.60 7.64
C LEU A 10 4.92 -27.70 8.88
N ALA A 11 4.68 -28.22 10.07
CA ALA A 11 4.90 -27.47 11.31
C ALA A 11 6.39 -27.08 11.50
N ALA A 12 7.32 -27.99 11.17
CA ALA A 12 8.76 -27.69 11.21
C ALA A 12 9.16 -26.66 10.15
N TYR A 13 8.62 -26.76 8.93
CA TYR A 13 8.81 -25.79 7.85
C TYR A 13 8.33 -24.40 8.25
N GLU A 14 7.10 -24.25 8.74
CA GLU A 14 6.53 -22.97 9.16
C GLU A 14 7.39 -22.31 10.24
N LYS A 15 7.87 -23.09 11.23
CA LYS A 15 8.75 -22.56 12.28
C LYS A 15 10.07 -22.01 11.73
N GLN A 16 10.67 -22.69 10.76
CA GLN A 16 11.94 -22.25 10.15
C GLN A 16 11.72 -21.06 9.22
N ALA A 17 10.70 -21.11 8.37
CA ALA A 17 10.35 -20.01 7.46
C ALA A 17 10.04 -18.72 8.24
N PHE A 18 9.27 -18.84 9.31
CA PHE A 18 9.01 -17.72 10.21
C PHE A 18 10.30 -17.15 10.81
N ALA A 19 11.20 -17.99 11.31
CA ALA A 19 12.45 -17.53 11.92
C ALA A 19 13.34 -16.78 10.93
N TYR A 20 13.44 -17.25 9.67
CA TYR A 20 14.22 -16.56 8.64
C TYR A 20 13.59 -15.22 8.23
N ASN A 21 12.28 -15.21 8.04
CA ASN A 21 11.55 -13.99 7.69
C ASN A 21 11.62 -12.96 8.81
N HIS A 22 11.46 -13.38 10.06
CA HIS A 22 11.57 -12.52 11.23
C HIS A 22 12.99 -11.90 11.33
N ALA A 23 14.03 -12.70 11.23
CA ALA A 23 15.42 -12.21 11.28
C ALA A 23 15.70 -11.22 10.14
N SER A 24 15.27 -11.53 8.92
CA SER A 24 15.43 -10.65 7.76
C SER A 24 14.66 -9.33 7.94
N GLY A 25 13.44 -9.39 8.44
CA GLY A 25 12.61 -8.21 8.70
C GLY A 25 13.22 -7.30 9.78
N VAL A 26 13.73 -7.87 10.88
CA VAL A 26 14.42 -7.08 11.92
C VAL A 26 15.66 -6.40 11.37
N LEU A 27 16.47 -7.10 10.58
CA LEU A 27 17.67 -6.51 9.95
C LEU A 27 17.31 -5.42 8.93
N TYR A 28 16.22 -5.58 8.20
CA TYR A 28 15.70 -4.55 7.31
C TYR A 28 15.27 -3.30 8.09
N TYR A 29 14.44 -3.48 9.12
CA TYR A 29 13.96 -2.38 9.97
C TYR A 29 15.13 -1.63 10.65
N ASP A 30 16.06 -2.38 11.23
CA ASP A 30 17.28 -1.80 11.84
C ASP A 30 18.05 -0.95 10.83
N GLY A 31 18.24 -1.49 9.62
CA GLY A 31 18.92 -0.79 8.52
C GLY A 31 18.22 0.50 8.06
N ALA A 32 16.90 0.51 8.10
CA ALA A 32 16.09 1.67 7.71
C ALA A 32 15.97 2.73 8.81
N THR A 33 16.23 2.38 10.08
CA THR A 33 15.97 3.26 11.23
C THR A 33 17.23 3.68 12.01
N VAL A 34 17.89 2.73 12.66
CA VAL A 34 18.91 3.04 13.68
C VAL A 34 20.32 2.53 13.37
N ALA A 35 20.48 1.65 12.37
CA ALA A 35 21.78 1.07 12.07
C ALA A 35 22.80 2.13 11.58
N PRO A 36 24.05 2.09 12.06
CA PRO A 36 25.11 2.94 11.52
C PRO A 36 25.32 2.71 10.02
N LYS A 37 25.54 3.78 9.24
CA LYS A 37 25.78 3.69 7.78
C LYS A 37 26.89 2.71 7.41
N GLY A 38 27.95 2.62 8.22
CA GLY A 38 29.08 1.72 7.99
C GLY A 38 28.76 0.22 8.19
N SER A 39 27.57 -0.15 8.67
CA SER A 39 27.15 -1.55 8.83
C SER A 39 26.47 -2.15 7.59
N ALA A 40 26.32 -1.38 6.51
CA ALA A 40 25.54 -1.76 5.34
C ALA A 40 26.03 -3.06 4.69
N ASP A 41 27.33 -3.22 4.49
CA ASP A 41 27.92 -4.39 3.83
C ASP A 41 27.69 -5.68 4.64
N VAL A 42 27.97 -5.64 5.96
CA VAL A 42 27.78 -6.81 6.84
C VAL A 42 26.30 -7.20 6.91
N ARG A 43 25.40 -6.22 6.94
CA ARG A 43 23.95 -6.47 6.93
C ARG A 43 23.51 -7.08 5.60
N ALA A 44 24.03 -6.58 4.47
CA ALA A 44 23.72 -7.13 3.14
C ALA A 44 24.17 -8.59 3.03
N ASP A 45 25.39 -8.92 3.49
CA ASP A 45 25.91 -10.29 3.52
C ASP A 45 25.01 -11.22 4.36
N THR A 46 24.58 -10.74 5.55
CA THR A 46 23.72 -11.50 6.45
C THR A 46 22.32 -11.74 5.81
N LEU A 47 21.73 -10.71 5.22
CA LEU A 47 20.44 -10.83 4.49
C LEU A 47 20.56 -11.77 3.29
N GLY A 48 21.69 -11.74 2.58
CA GLY A 48 21.99 -12.66 1.49
C GLY A 48 22.02 -14.13 1.97
N GLU A 49 22.62 -14.42 3.10
CA GLU A 49 22.66 -15.76 3.66
C GLU A 49 21.27 -16.22 4.15
N LEU A 50 20.50 -15.36 4.81
CA LEU A 50 19.13 -15.66 5.21
C LEU A 50 18.23 -15.95 4.00
N SER A 51 18.37 -15.17 2.93
CA SER A 51 17.66 -15.38 1.67
C SER A 51 18.03 -16.73 1.04
N ARG A 52 19.31 -17.09 1.06
CA ARG A 52 19.79 -18.40 0.59
C ARG A 52 19.19 -19.56 1.41
N MET A 53 19.15 -19.43 2.73
CA MET A 53 18.56 -20.43 3.61
C MET A 53 17.06 -20.57 3.38
N SER A 54 16.35 -19.46 3.19
CA SER A 54 14.91 -19.46 2.86
C SER A 54 14.66 -20.15 1.52
N TYR A 55 15.46 -19.85 0.49
CA TYR A 55 15.36 -20.51 -0.82
C TYR A 55 15.57 -22.03 -0.73
N ILE A 56 16.60 -22.48 -0.02
CA ILE A 56 16.86 -23.92 0.19
C ILE A 56 15.68 -24.58 0.90
N LEU A 57 15.13 -23.94 1.95
CA LEU A 57 14.00 -24.46 2.69
C LEU A 57 12.76 -24.65 1.80
N THR A 58 12.45 -23.65 0.96
CA THR A 58 11.26 -23.68 0.10
C THR A 58 11.39 -24.64 -1.08
N THR A 59 12.59 -24.82 -1.61
CA THR A 59 12.85 -25.63 -2.82
C THR A 59 13.36 -27.04 -2.52
N ALA A 60 13.58 -27.39 -1.24
CA ALA A 60 14.07 -28.71 -0.87
C ALA A 60 13.15 -29.84 -1.39
N PRO A 61 13.70 -30.94 -1.93
CA PRO A 61 12.89 -32.06 -2.42
C PRO A 61 11.88 -32.57 -1.39
N GLU A 62 12.26 -32.57 -0.12
CA GLU A 62 11.38 -33.01 0.98
C GLU A 62 10.24 -32.01 1.23
N THR A 63 10.44 -30.73 0.99
CA THR A 63 9.37 -29.71 1.07
C THR A 63 8.39 -29.90 -0.06
N VAL A 64 8.88 -30.17 -1.26
CA VAL A 64 8.03 -30.46 -2.42
C VAL A 64 7.22 -31.74 -2.21
N GLU A 65 7.84 -32.83 -1.72
CA GLU A 65 7.14 -34.10 -1.40
C GLU A 65 6.07 -33.88 -0.32
N MET A 66 6.37 -33.09 0.72
CA MET A 66 5.42 -32.70 1.77
C MET A 66 4.21 -32.00 1.16
N LEU A 67 4.43 -30.95 0.36
CA LEU A 67 3.35 -30.18 -0.27
C LEU A 67 2.51 -31.06 -1.20
N GLN A 68 3.12 -31.89 -2.05
CA GLN A 68 2.40 -32.83 -2.92
C GLN A 68 1.52 -33.80 -2.13
N THR A 69 2.05 -34.36 -1.03
CA THR A 69 1.30 -35.26 -0.15
C THR A 69 0.08 -34.58 0.47
N LEU A 70 0.25 -33.33 0.95
CA LEU A 70 -0.82 -32.58 1.60
C LEU A 70 -1.85 -32.05 0.60
N VAL A 71 -1.44 -31.63 -0.61
CA VAL A 71 -2.35 -31.24 -1.69
C VAL A 71 -3.28 -32.41 -2.06
N GLN A 72 -2.76 -33.63 -2.20
CA GLN A 72 -3.55 -34.83 -2.48
C GLN A 72 -4.51 -35.20 -1.34
N ALA A 73 -4.20 -34.80 -0.13
CA ALA A 73 -5.00 -35.06 1.06
C ALA A 73 -5.91 -33.89 1.47
N ARG A 74 -5.93 -32.79 0.70
CA ARG A 74 -6.51 -31.49 1.09
C ARG A 74 -7.93 -31.57 1.64
N ASP A 75 -8.79 -32.38 1.03
CA ASP A 75 -10.19 -32.51 1.45
C ASP A 75 -10.38 -33.22 2.82
N ARG A 76 -9.29 -33.75 3.39
CA ARG A 76 -9.26 -34.41 4.71
C ARG A 76 -8.56 -33.57 5.77
N LEU A 77 -8.05 -32.40 5.40
CA LEU A 77 -7.38 -31.46 6.30
C LEU A 77 -8.41 -30.50 6.90
N ASP A 78 -8.10 -29.95 8.06
CA ASP A 78 -8.88 -28.83 8.59
C ASP A 78 -8.77 -27.59 7.67
N PRO A 79 -9.73 -26.65 7.72
CA PRO A 79 -9.77 -25.54 6.78
C PRO A 79 -8.51 -24.65 6.78
N VAL A 80 -7.89 -24.43 7.94
CA VAL A 80 -6.68 -23.59 8.07
C VAL A 80 -5.50 -24.29 7.39
N THR A 81 -5.27 -25.56 7.73
CA THR A 81 -4.20 -26.36 7.12
C THR A 81 -4.41 -26.53 5.61
N ALA A 82 -5.65 -26.77 5.16
CA ALA A 82 -5.96 -26.87 3.74
C ALA A 82 -5.64 -25.54 3.00
N ARG A 83 -5.93 -24.39 3.61
CA ARG A 83 -5.60 -23.10 3.04
C ARG A 83 -4.09 -22.86 3.00
N LYS A 84 -3.35 -23.13 4.09
CA LYS A 84 -1.88 -23.05 4.12
C LYS A 84 -1.24 -23.86 2.99
N VAL A 85 -1.67 -25.09 2.84
CA VAL A 85 -1.17 -25.98 1.78
C VAL A 85 -1.47 -25.42 0.39
N SER A 86 -2.66 -24.86 0.19
CA SER A 86 -3.04 -24.24 -1.09
C SER A 86 -2.18 -23.03 -1.42
N GLU A 87 -1.87 -22.16 -0.45
CA GLU A 87 -1.02 -20.99 -0.65
C GLU A 87 0.43 -21.39 -0.95
N LEU A 88 1.02 -22.25 -0.11
CA LEU A 88 2.40 -22.71 -0.30
C LEU A 88 2.59 -23.47 -1.62
N TRP A 89 1.60 -24.27 -2.01
CA TRP A 89 1.63 -24.99 -3.29
C TRP A 89 1.54 -24.04 -4.48
N ARG A 90 0.66 -23.05 -4.41
CA ARG A 90 0.53 -22.03 -5.45
C ARG A 90 1.84 -21.26 -5.64
N ASP A 91 2.46 -20.81 -4.56
CA ASP A 91 3.71 -20.05 -4.61
C ASP A 91 4.84 -20.89 -5.23
N TYR A 92 4.90 -22.19 -4.84
CA TYR A 92 5.83 -23.14 -5.45
C TYR A 92 5.58 -23.28 -6.95
N GLU A 93 4.33 -23.55 -7.38
CA GLU A 93 4.01 -23.73 -8.79
C GLU A 93 4.35 -22.50 -9.64
N GLN A 94 3.99 -21.31 -9.17
CA GLN A 94 4.25 -20.07 -9.92
C GLN A 94 5.76 -19.83 -10.09
N THR A 95 6.55 -20.13 -9.09
CA THR A 95 8.01 -20.01 -9.17
C THR A 95 8.61 -21.11 -10.04
N HIS A 96 8.15 -22.34 -9.87
CA HIS A 96 8.70 -23.52 -10.56
C HIS A 96 8.41 -23.53 -12.08
N ARG A 97 7.32 -22.89 -12.51
CA ARG A 97 6.97 -22.75 -13.94
C ARG A 97 7.92 -21.85 -14.72
N ILE A 98 8.66 -20.98 -14.03
CA ILE A 98 9.61 -20.07 -14.68
C ILE A 98 10.92 -20.79 -14.91
N PRO A 99 11.45 -20.82 -16.18
CA PRO A 99 12.79 -21.32 -16.42
C PRO A 99 13.83 -20.58 -15.57
N GLN A 100 14.71 -21.32 -14.91
CA GLN A 100 15.69 -20.75 -13.98
C GLN A 100 16.56 -19.66 -14.64
N GLU A 101 16.97 -19.86 -15.87
CA GLU A 101 17.80 -18.89 -16.61
C GLU A 101 17.05 -17.56 -16.83
N GLU A 102 15.76 -17.62 -17.18
CA GLU A 102 14.90 -16.44 -17.36
C GLU A 102 14.72 -15.70 -16.02
N PHE A 103 14.48 -16.45 -14.92
CA PHE A 103 14.35 -15.86 -13.60
C PHE A 103 15.62 -15.15 -13.16
N VAL A 104 16.78 -15.79 -13.28
CA VAL A 104 18.08 -15.20 -12.91
C VAL A 104 18.40 -13.98 -13.76
N ALA A 105 18.16 -14.07 -15.08
CA ALA A 105 18.39 -12.94 -16.00
C ALA A 105 17.51 -11.73 -15.65
N TYR A 106 16.25 -11.98 -15.26
CA TYR A 106 15.34 -10.93 -14.82
C TYR A 106 15.79 -10.26 -13.51
N GLN A 107 16.19 -11.05 -12.50
CA GLN A 107 16.71 -10.50 -11.25
C GLN A 107 17.96 -9.63 -11.45
N GLN A 108 18.89 -10.07 -12.32
CA GLN A 108 20.06 -9.29 -12.67
C GLN A 108 19.70 -8.00 -13.43
N LEU A 109 18.68 -8.06 -14.30
CA LEU A 109 18.19 -6.90 -15.03
C LEU A 109 17.62 -5.85 -14.06
N VAL A 110 16.72 -6.26 -13.16
CA VAL A 110 16.08 -5.38 -12.17
C VAL A 110 17.12 -4.74 -11.25
N SER A 111 18.05 -5.53 -10.71
CA SER A 111 19.13 -5.01 -9.84
C SER A 111 19.99 -3.94 -10.54
N LYS A 112 20.30 -4.11 -11.83
CA LYS A 112 21.03 -3.10 -12.61
C LYS A 112 20.18 -1.89 -12.94
N ALA A 113 18.92 -2.12 -13.28
CA ALA A 113 17.97 -1.09 -13.66
C ALA A 113 17.70 -0.11 -12.50
N ASP A 114 17.65 -0.60 -11.27
CA ASP A 114 17.47 0.24 -10.08
C ASP A 114 18.62 1.27 -9.94
N ALA A 115 19.87 0.82 -10.03
CA ALA A 115 21.03 1.72 -9.99
C ALA A 115 21.02 2.75 -11.14
N VAL A 116 20.67 2.33 -12.36
CA VAL A 116 20.58 3.20 -13.53
C VAL A 116 19.42 4.19 -13.40
N TRP A 117 18.29 3.77 -12.82
CA TRP A 117 17.15 4.66 -12.57
C TRP A 117 17.53 5.77 -11.58
N HIS A 118 18.26 5.48 -10.51
CA HIS A 118 18.74 6.50 -9.58
C HIS A 118 19.59 7.54 -10.30
N GLU A 119 20.56 7.12 -11.13
CA GLU A 119 21.40 8.03 -11.94
C GLU A 119 20.56 8.84 -12.93
N ALA A 120 19.65 8.19 -13.67
CA ALA A 120 18.77 8.83 -14.64
C ALA A 120 17.89 9.90 -13.99
N LYS A 121 17.32 9.59 -12.82
CA LYS A 121 16.49 10.52 -12.04
C LYS A 121 17.31 11.71 -11.52
N GLU A 122 18.50 11.49 -10.98
CA GLU A 122 19.37 12.56 -10.51
C GLU A 122 19.74 13.52 -11.63
N ARG A 123 20.06 12.99 -12.80
CA ARG A 123 20.44 13.76 -13.99
C ARG A 123 19.24 14.27 -14.80
N SER A 124 18.02 13.84 -14.48
CA SER A 124 16.83 14.08 -15.29
C SER A 124 17.00 13.66 -16.75
N ASP A 125 17.56 12.48 -16.97
CA ASP A 125 17.93 11.93 -18.27
C ASP A 125 17.30 10.52 -18.47
N TYR A 126 16.09 10.52 -18.98
CA TYR A 126 15.32 9.29 -19.21
C TYR A 126 16.02 8.33 -20.21
N ALA A 127 16.79 8.85 -21.16
CA ALA A 127 17.43 8.03 -22.17
C ALA A 127 18.42 7.01 -21.60
N LEU A 128 18.98 7.27 -20.40
CA LEU A 128 19.80 6.30 -19.68
C LEU A 128 18.99 5.08 -19.22
N PHE A 129 17.75 5.29 -18.78
CA PHE A 129 16.89 4.24 -18.21
C PHE A 129 16.03 3.54 -19.25
N GLU A 130 15.68 4.20 -20.35
CA GLU A 130 14.79 3.68 -21.42
C GLU A 130 15.13 2.23 -21.86
N PRO A 131 16.39 1.86 -22.18
CA PRO A 131 16.69 0.50 -22.62
C PRO A 131 16.46 -0.56 -21.55
N TYR A 132 16.65 -0.23 -20.29
CA TYR A 132 16.38 -1.11 -19.15
C TYR A 132 14.89 -1.28 -18.95
N LEU A 133 14.13 -0.20 -19.00
CA LEU A 133 12.69 -0.21 -18.82
C LEU A 133 12.01 -1.06 -19.89
N GLN A 134 12.38 -0.91 -21.18
CA GLN A 134 11.85 -1.76 -22.24
C GLN A 134 12.09 -3.25 -21.96
N ARG A 135 13.31 -3.60 -21.57
CA ARG A 135 13.66 -4.98 -21.24
C ARG A 135 12.91 -5.51 -20.02
N ILE A 136 12.64 -4.67 -19.01
CA ILE A 136 11.84 -5.05 -17.84
C ILE A 136 10.42 -5.40 -18.28
N PHE A 137 9.76 -4.55 -19.06
CA PHE A 137 8.42 -4.82 -19.58
C PHE A 137 8.35 -6.09 -20.42
N ASP A 138 9.30 -6.27 -21.36
CA ASP A 138 9.35 -7.46 -22.20
C ASP A 138 9.59 -8.75 -21.40
N SER A 139 10.47 -8.69 -20.40
CA SER A 139 10.72 -9.82 -19.51
C SER A 139 9.53 -10.11 -18.60
N SER A 140 8.91 -9.09 -17.99
CA SER A 140 7.74 -9.24 -17.15
C SER A 140 6.57 -9.87 -17.90
N ARG A 141 6.37 -9.49 -19.18
CA ARG A 141 5.37 -10.12 -20.06
C ARG A 141 5.63 -11.61 -20.28
N ARG A 142 6.91 -11.99 -20.55
CA ARG A 142 7.28 -13.41 -20.69
C ARG A 142 7.09 -14.18 -19.40
N LEU A 143 7.54 -13.63 -18.27
CA LEU A 143 7.41 -14.27 -16.96
C LEU A 143 5.94 -14.45 -16.55
N ALA A 144 5.07 -13.48 -16.84
CA ALA A 144 3.63 -13.59 -16.65
C ALA A 144 3.05 -14.79 -17.44
N GLY A 145 3.48 -14.97 -18.69
CA GLY A 145 3.08 -16.11 -19.52
C GLY A 145 3.56 -17.46 -18.98
N TYR A 146 4.70 -17.54 -18.29
CA TYR A 146 5.12 -18.77 -17.61
C TYR A 146 4.31 -19.04 -16.34
N ARG A 147 4.04 -18.01 -15.54
CA ARG A 147 3.33 -18.16 -14.27
C ARG A 147 1.87 -18.57 -14.47
N GLN A 148 1.17 -17.90 -15.37
CA GLN A 148 -0.26 -18.06 -15.61
C GLN A 148 -0.56 -18.02 -17.12
N PRO A 149 -0.21 -19.09 -17.88
CA PRO A 149 -0.33 -19.12 -19.33
C PRO A 149 -1.78 -19.02 -19.84
N GLU A 150 -2.75 -19.26 -18.98
CA GLU A 150 -4.18 -19.17 -19.27
C GLU A 150 -4.73 -17.73 -19.18
N LYS A 151 -3.99 -16.80 -18.57
CA LYS A 151 -4.39 -15.41 -18.42
C LYS A 151 -3.74 -14.49 -19.44
N ASP A 152 -4.36 -13.36 -19.70
CA ASP A 152 -3.68 -12.25 -20.32
C ASP A 152 -2.44 -11.86 -19.49
N PRO A 153 -1.30 -11.55 -20.08
CA PRO A 153 -0.07 -11.26 -19.33
C PRO A 153 -0.21 -10.08 -18.34
N TYR A 154 -1.01 -9.07 -18.65
CA TYR A 154 -1.18 -7.95 -17.72
C TYR A 154 -2.15 -8.30 -16.58
N ASP A 155 -3.20 -9.08 -16.85
CA ASP A 155 -4.05 -9.63 -15.80
C ASP A 155 -3.26 -10.55 -14.85
N ALA A 156 -2.30 -11.33 -15.39
CA ALA A 156 -1.40 -12.13 -14.57
C ALA A 156 -0.45 -11.27 -13.70
N GLN A 157 -0.06 -10.07 -14.16
CA GLN A 157 0.72 -9.12 -13.35
C GLN A 157 -0.13 -8.49 -12.23
N LEU A 158 -1.35 -8.05 -12.54
CA LEU A 158 -2.29 -7.52 -11.55
C LEU A 158 -2.57 -8.55 -10.43
N ASP A 159 -2.78 -9.80 -10.81
CA ASP A 159 -3.07 -10.93 -9.88
C ASP A 159 -1.94 -11.22 -8.89
N GLN A 160 -0.70 -10.79 -9.16
CA GLN A 160 0.42 -10.97 -8.23
C GLN A 160 0.28 -10.07 -6.99
N PHE A 161 -0.26 -8.88 -7.15
CA PHE A 161 -0.41 -7.88 -6.10
C PHE A 161 -1.80 -7.90 -5.48
N GLU A 162 -2.82 -8.17 -6.30
CA GLU A 162 -4.21 -8.24 -5.90
C GLU A 162 -4.88 -9.43 -6.60
N ARG A 163 -4.96 -10.57 -5.92
CA ARG A 163 -5.49 -11.80 -6.50
C ARG A 163 -6.94 -11.62 -6.99
N GLY A 164 -7.15 -11.92 -8.25
CA GLY A 164 -8.45 -11.79 -8.91
C GLY A 164 -8.69 -10.41 -9.54
N LEU A 165 -7.80 -9.44 -9.36
CA LEU A 165 -7.89 -8.17 -10.05
C LEU A 165 -7.62 -8.35 -11.55
N THR A 166 -8.45 -7.71 -12.38
CA THR A 166 -8.36 -7.78 -13.83
C THR A 166 -8.36 -6.40 -14.45
N ARG A 167 -7.91 -6.31 -15.70
CA ARG A 167 -8.01 -5.09 -16.52
C ARG A 167 -9.45 -4.59 -16.63
N ASP A 168 -10.41 -5.49 -16.78
CA ASP A 168 -11.83 -5.10 -16.87
C ASP A 168 -12.29 -4.35 -15.62
N THR A 169 -11.90 -4.83 -14.42
CA THR A 169 -12.20 -4.15 -13.16
C THR A 169 -11.49 -2.79 -13.09
N CYS A 170 -10.21 -2.73 -13.45
CA CYS A 170 -9.46 -1.48 -13.48
C CYS A 170 -10.02 -0.49 -14.51
N ASP A 171 -10.35 -0.94 -15.71
CA ASP A 171 -10.90 -0.10 -16.77
C ASP A 171 -12.24 0.53 -16.35
N ARG A 172 -13.13 -0.24 -15.75
CA ARG A 172 -14.41 0.29 -15.20
C ARG A 172 -14.17 1.29 -14.10
N PHE A 173 -13.25 0.99 -13.19
CA PHE A 173 -12.89 1.87 -12.08
C PHE A 173 -12.30 3.20 -12.57
N PHE A 174 -11.25 3.16 -13.37
CA PHE A 174 -10.60 4.37 -13.88
C PHE A 174 -11.46 5.17 -14.87
N ALA A 175 -12.36 4.50 -15.59
CA ALA A 175 -13.37 5.21 -16.41
C ALA A 175 -14.34 6.02 -15.53
N ALA A 176 -14.77 5.48 -14.39
CA ALA A 176 -15.61 6.21 -13.43
C ALA A 176 -14.84 7.41 -12.84
N LEU A 177 -13.58 7.22 -12.42
CA LEU A 177 -12.74 8.31 -11.90
C LEU A 177 -12.58 9.44 -12.93
N ARG A 178 -12.25 9.10 -14.17
CA ARG A 178 -12.09 10.09 -15.25
C ARG A 178 -13.35 10.89 -15.47
N ARG A 179 -14.49 10.21 -15.53
CA ARG A 179 -15.80 10.85 -15.76
C ARG A 179 -16.19 11.81 -14.65
N ASP A 180 -15.96 11.41 -13.39
CA ASP A 180 -16.52 12.09 -12.24
C ASP A 180 -15.53 13.06 -11.60
N LEU A 181 -14.22 12.72 -11.53
CA LEU A 181 -13.23 13.49 -10.79
C LEU A 181 -12.53 14.56 -11.63
N VAL A 182 -12.30 14.33 -12.92
CA VAL A 182 -11.63 15.36 -13.75
C VAL A 182 -12.45 16.67 -13.77
N PRO A 183 -13.77 16.66 -14.00
CA PRO A 183 -14.58 17.87 -13.90
C PRO A 183 -14.65 18.46 -12.48
N LEU A 184 -14.61 17.61 -11.45
CA LEU A 184 -14.61 18.08 -10.06
C LEU A 184 -13.30 18.81 -9.72
N ILE A 185 -12.16 18.31 -10.20
CA ILE A 185 -10.86 18.96 -10.01
C ILE A 185 -10.84 20.33 -10.68
N GLU A 186 -11.40 20.47 -11.89
CA GLU A 186 -11.51 21.76 -12.56
C GLU A 186 -12.35 22.75 -11.72
N GLN A 187 -13.45 22.30 -11.12
CA GLN A 187 -14.28 23.13 -10.24
C GLN A 187 -13.54 23.51 -8.96
N VAL A 188 -12.83 22.57 -8.33
CA VAL A 188 -12.00 22.84 -7.14
C VAL A 188 -10.91 23.86 -7.46
N GLN A 189 -10.23 23.70 -8.59
CA GLN A 189 -9.19 24.65 -9.03
C GLN A 189 -9.74 26.06 -9.26
N ALA A 190 -10.94 26.20 -9.82
CA ALA A 190 -11.60 27.48 -10.00
C ALA A 190 -11.92 28.20 -8.66
N HIS A 191 -11.86 27.48 -7.54
CA HIS A 191 -12.14 27.97 -6.20
C HIS A 191 -10.96 27.74 -5.22
N ALA A 192 -9.74 27.58 -5.74
CA ALA A 192 -8.54 27.27 -4.95
C ALA A 192 -8.25 28.32 -3.86
N ASP A 193 -8.64 29.59 -4.10
CA ASP A 193 -8.52 30.72 -3.17
C ASP A 193 -9.35 30.55 -1.89
N ARG A 194 -10.33 29.64 -1.86
CA ARG A 194 -11.19 29.42 -0.68
C ARG A 194 -10.51 28.64 0.45
N VAL A 195 -9.37 28.00 0.20
CA VAL A 195 -8.66 27.18 1.17
C VAL A 195 -7.19 27.61 1.25
N ASP A 196 -6.85 28.33 2.30
CA ASP A 196 -5.47 28.74 2.62
C ASP A 196 -4.90 27.80 3.70
N ASP A 197 -3.85 27.04 3.38
CA ASP A 197 -3.18 26.10 4.29
C ASP A 197 -1.87 26.66 4.88
N ALA A 198 -1.54 27.92 4.62
CA ALA A 198 -0.32 28.56 5.15
C ALA A 198 -0.13 28.39 6.67
N PRO A 199 -1.19 28.38 7.51
CA PRO A 199 -1.01 28.11 8.93
C PRO A 199 -0.45 26.72 9.28
N LEU A 200 -0.61 25.71 8.42
CA LEU A 200 -0.04 24.37 8.63
C LEU A 200 1.48 24.31 8.37
N HIS A 201 2.04 25.37 7.76
CA HIS A 201 3.46 25.50 7.43
C HIS A 201 4.23 26.42 8.40
N ARG A 202 3.65 26.73 9.57
CA ARG A 202 4.32 27.46 10.64
C ARG A 202 5.37 26.55 11.32
N ASP A 203 6.18 27.14 12.20
CA ASP A 203 7.16 26.37 12.98
C ASP A 203 6.46 25.52 14.06
N PHE A 204 6.45 24.20 13.89
CA PHE A 204 5.87 23.20 14.80
C PHE A 204 6.99 22.36 15.42
N PRO A 205 7.39 22.59 16.69
CA PRO A 205 8.51 21.88 17.29
C PRO A 205 8.34 20.36 17.28
N VAL A 206 9.34 19.67 16.77
CA VAL A 206 9.35 18.20 16.60
C VAL A 206 9.10 17.45 17.92
N ALA A 207 9.59 18.00 19.06
CA ALA A 207 9.34 17.40 20.36
C ALA A 207 7.84 17.29 20.66
N ILE A 208 7.06 18.34 20.36
CA ILE A 208 5.61 18.37 20.56
C ILE A 208 4.91 17.47 19.53
N GLN A 209 5.44 17.39 18.31
CA GLN A 209 4.89 16.44 17.30
C GLN A 209 5.02 14.98 17.76
N ARG A 210 6.08 14.60 18.48
CA ARG A 210 6.22 13.26 19.08
C ARG A 210 5.15 12.99 20.15
N GLU A 211 4.89 13.97 21.01
CA GLU A 211 3.80 13.87 22.01
C GLU A 211 2.44 13.74 21.31
N PHE A 212 2.25 14.48 20.22
CA PHE A 212 1.04 14.38 19.38
C PHE A 212 0.89 13.01 18.72
N THR A 213 2.00 12.40 18.27
CA THR A 213 2.01 11.02 17.76
C THR A 213 1.46 10.04 18.83
N ASP A 214 1.93 10.13 20.06
CA ASP A 214 1.45 9.26 21.14
C ASP A 214 -0.04 9.50 21.44
N PHE A 215 -0.50 10.76 21.40
CA PHE A 215 -1.92 11.09 21.54
C PHE A 215 -2.76 10.46 20.39
N VAL A 216 -2.33 10.62 19.14
CA VAL A 216 -3.03 10.06 17.97
C VAL A 216 -3.09 8.53 18.00
N MET A 217 -1.98 7.86 18.37
CA MET A 217 -2.00 6.41 18.55
C MET A 217 -2.98 5.97 19.66
N GLY A 218 -3.12 6.77 20.72
CA GLY A 218 -4.13 6.55 21.75
C GLY A 218 -5.56 6.73 21.24
N VAL A 219 -5.82 7.68 20.33
CA VAL A 219 -7.12 7.87 19.66
C VAL A 219 -7.42 6.68 18.75
N MET A 220 -6.43 6.20 18.00
CA MET A 220 -6.53 5.02 17.13
C MET A 220 -6.71 3.72 17.91
N ASP A 221 -6.52 3.73 19.23
CA ASP A 221 -6.59 2.55 20.12
C ASP A 221 -5.52 1.49 19.74
N ILE A 222 -4.32 1.95 19.40
CA ILE A 222 -3.18 1.10 19.07
C ILE A 222 -2.44 0.73 20.37
N ASP A 223 -2.28 -0.57 20.61
CA ASP A 223 -1.56 -1.11 21.76
C ASP A 223 -0.06 -0.88 21.63
N ARG A 224 0.51 -0.03 22.50
CA ARG A 224 1.91 0.36 22.50
C ARG A 224 2.85 -0.74 23.01
N ASP A 225 2.34 -1.79 23.65
CA ASP A 225 3.13 -2.97 24.02
C ASP A 225 3.42 -3.87 22.82
N HIS A 226 2.63 -3.72 21.72
CA HIS A 226 2.73 -4.49 20.50
C HIS A 226 3.07 -3.66 19.24
N CYS A 227 3.05 -2.32 19.36
CA CYS A 227 3.34 -1.42 18.25
C CYS A 227 4.23 -0.25 18.68
N ILE A 228 5.37 -0.07 18.00
CA ILE A 228 6.27 1.06 18.22
C ILE A 228 6.33 1.98 17.00
N VAL A 229 6.78 3.23 17.22
CA VAL A 229 7.02 4.24 16.18
C VAL A 229 8.50 4.52 16.07
N GLY A 230 9.07 4.36 14.87
CA GLY A 230 10.41 4.79 14.51
C GLY A 230 10.39 6.04 13.63
N GLU A 231 11.58 6.54 13.28
CA GLU A 231 11.73 7.68 12.36
C GLU A 231 12.49 7.26 11.12
N THR A 232 11.96 7.63 9.93
CA THR A 232 12.59 7.37 8.62
C THR A 232 12.29 8.50 7.65
N GLU A 233 13.09 8.63 6.61
CA GLU A 233 12.83 9.58 5.53
C GLU A 233 11.50 9.27 4.79
N HIS A 234 11.23 7.99 4.57
CA HIS A 234 10.00 7.51 3.95
C HIS A 234 9.27 6.59 4.94
N PRO A 235 8.14 7.03 5.52
CA PRO A 235 7.34 6.23 6.44
C PRO A 235 6.92 4.88 5.85
N PHE A 236 6.88 3.86 6.70
CA PHE A 236 6.41 2.53 6.35
C PHE A 236 5.95 1.75 7.58
N THR A 237 5.14 0.73 7.36
CA THR A 237 4.76 -0.28 8.35
C THR A 237 5.45 -1.60 8.03
N THR A 238 5.95 -2.27 9.06
CA THR A 238 6.41 -3.66 8.97
C THR A 238 5.89 -4.44 10.17
N ASN A 239 5.60 -5.74 9.95
CA ASN A 239 5.17 -6.65 11.00
C ASN A 239 6.10 -7.85 11.06
N PHE A 240 6.39 -8.31 12.25
CA PHE A 240 7.13 -9.55 12.48
C PHE A 240 6.19 -10.65 12.99
N SER A 241 5.13 -10.24 13.65
CA SER A 241 3.97 -11.03 14.04
C SER A 241 2.86 -10.08 14.48
N ARG A 242 1.66 -10.60 14.78
CA ARG A 242 0.62 -9.79 15.40
C ARG A 242 1.01 -9.19 16.77
N ASP A 243 2.07 -9.66 17.38
CA ASP A 243 2.56 -9.21 18.68
C ASP A 243 3.78 -8.27 18.57
N ASP A 244 4.28 -7.99 17.35
CA ASP A 244 5.37 -7.03 17.05
C ASP A 244 5.13 -6.40 15.69
N VAL A 245 4.51 -5.23 15.70
CA VAL A 245 4.27 -4.38 14.52
C VAL A 245 5.02 -3.07 14.71
N ARG A 246 5.68 -2.57 13.66
CA ARG A 246 6.45 -1.34 13.74
C ARG A 246 6.06 -0.40 12.62
N ILE A 247 5.71 0.82 12.99
CA ILE A 247 5.46 1.91 12.05
C ILE A 247 6.59 2.91 12.11
N THR A 248 6.76 3.68 11.06
CA THR A 248 7.69 4.80 11.04
C THR A 248 7.00 6.08 10.61
N THR A 249 7.56 7.22 10.97
CA THR A 249 7.09 8.54 10.55
C THR A 249 8.28 9.44 10.24
N ASN A 250 8.00 10.61 9.66
CA ASN A 250 8.97 11.68 9.45
C ASN A 250 8.44 12.98 10.03
N TYR A 251 9.25 13.66 10.81
CA TYR A 251 8.88 14.93 11.45
C TYR A 251 9.51 16.12 10.72
N HIS A 252 8.66 17.03 10.25
CA HIS A 252 9.06 18.30 9.65
C HIS A 252 8.58 19.45 10.51
N ALA A 253 9.48 20.34 10.92
CA ALA A 253 9.13 21.47 11.78
C ALA A 253 8.17 22.46 11.11
N ASP A 254 8.17 22.51 9.79
CA ASP A 254 7.34 23.39 8.96
C ASP A 254 6.13 22.71 8.32
N LEU A 255 5.81 21.46 8.73
CA LEU A 255 4.68 20.72 8.14
C LEU A 255 4.14 19.65 9.12
N VAL A 256 3.38 20.10 10.14
CA VAL A 256 2.80 19.19 11.16
C VAL A 256 1.85 18.14 10.56
N ALA A 257 1.19 18.44 9.45
CA ALA A 257 0.28 17.52 8.78
C ALA A 257 1.01 16.27 8.22
N SER A 258 2.29 16.39 7.88
CA SER A 258 3.07 15.26 7.35
C SER A 258 3.19 14.13 8.37
N SER A 259 3.71 14.42 9.57
CA SER A 259 3.86 13.40 10.61
C SER A 259 2.52 12.88 11.11
N LEU A 260 1.50 13.75 11.23
CA LEU A 260 0.14 13.34 11.62
C LEU A 260 -0.42 12.30 10.68
N TYR A 261 -0.48 12.60 9.38
CA TYR A 261 -1.12 11.69 8.42
C TYR A 261 -0.28 10.48 8.07
N SER A 262 1.04 10.57 8.18
CA SER A 262 1.93 9.39 8.19
C SER A 262 1.56 8.42 9.31
N VAL A 263 1.45 8.91 10.56
CA VAL A 263 1.11 8.06 11.71
C VAL A 263 -0.28 7.45 11.59
N VAL A 264 -1.25 8.22 11.09
CA VAL A 264 -2.62 7.70 10.89
C VAL A 264 -2.65 6.66 9.77
N HIS A 265 -1.93 6.89 8.67
CA HIS A 265 -1.81 5.95 7.55
C HIS A 265 -1.14 4.64 8.00
N GLU A 266 0.07 4.74 8.54
CA GLU A 266 0.82 3.57 8.99
C GLU A 266 0.13 2.87 10.16
N GLY A 267 -0.57 3.62 11.01
CA GLY A 267 -1.44 3.08 12.06
C GLY A 267 -2.60 2.26 11.52
N GLY A 268 -3.18 2.64 10.38
CA GLY A 268 -4.20 1.84 9.69
C GLY A 268 -3.67 0.48 9.24
N HIS A 269 -2.47 0.45 8.66
CA HIS A 269 -1.75 -0.78 8.33
C HIS A 269 -1.45 -1.61 9.59
N ALA A 270 -0.96 -0.95 10.65
CA ALA A 270 -0.62 -1.63 11.91
C ALA A 270 -1.83 -2.28 12.57
N LEU A 271 -2.98 -1.61 12.60
CA LEU A 271 -4.21 -2.16 13.16
C LEU A 271 -4.62 -3.45 12.47
N TYR A 272 -4.48 -3.54 11.15
CA TYR A 272 -4.74 -4.79 10.43
C TYR A 272 -3.82 -5.92 10.94
N GLU A 273 -2.52 -5.69 10.96
CA GLU A 273 -1.52 -6.69 11.35
C GLU A 273 -1.65 -7.13 12.82
N LEU A 274 -1.95 -6.20 13.73
CA LEU A 274 -2.17 -6.48 15.15
C LEU A 274 -3.40 -7.36 15.42
N HIS A 275 -4.39 -7.36 14.51
CA HIS A 275 -5.68 -8.02 14.72
C HIS A 275 -5.92 -9.24 13.82
N VAL A 276 -4.91 -9.71 13.07
CA VAL A 276 -4.97 -11.01 12.39
C VAL A 276 -5.24 -12.14 13.39
N GLY A 277 -6.03 -13.15 13.01
CA GLY A 277 -6.37 -14.27 13.87
C GLY A 277 -5.14 -14.93 14.52
N ARG A 278 -5.20 -15.21 15.82
CA ARG A 278 -4.05 -15.75 16.56
C ARG A 278 -3.56 -17.09 16.00
N GLU A 279 -4.47 -17.91 15.52
CA GLU A 279 -4.20 -19.20 14.91
C GLU A 279 -3.48 -19.10 13.54
N LEU A 280 -3.54 -17.94 12.90
CA LEU A 280 -2.88 -17.66 11.64
C LEU A 280 -1.48 -17.06 11.84
N SER A 281 -1.23 -16.46 12.99
CA SER A 281 0.05 -15.83 13.32
C SER A 281 1.21 -16.80 13.15
N ARG A 282 2.34 -16.33 12.63
CA ARG A 282 3.57 -17.10 12.36
C ARG A 282 3.41 -18.22 11.30
N THR A 283 2.37 -18.11 10.46
CA THR A 283 2.17 -18.99 9.29
C THR A 283 2.11 -18.16 8.02
N CYS A 284 2.07 -18.81 6.86
CA CYS A 284 1.89 -18.11 5.57
C CYS A 284 0.52 -17.40 5.44
N LEU A 285 -0.40 -17.57 6.40
CA LEU A 285 -1.68 -16.88 6.45
C LEU A 285 -1.71 -15.71 7.44
N GLY A 286 -0.61 -15.48 8.16
CA GLY A 286 -0.50 -14.47 9.20
C GLY A 286 -0.06 -13.12 8.62
N GLY A 287 -1.01 -12.32 8.17
CA GLY A 287 -0.79 -10.97 7.63
C GLY A 287 -1.97 -10.52 6.79
N GLY A 288 -1.89 -9.28 6.29
CA GLY A 288 -2.90 -8.76 5.38
C GLY A 288 -2.93 -9.51 4.04
N VAL A 289 -4.13 -9.75 3.50
CA VAL A 289 -4.36 -10.70 2.40
C VAL A 289 -3.83 -10.22 1.05
N SER A 290 -3.78 -8.91 0.82
CA SER A 290 -3.36 -8.31 -0.45
C SER A 290 -2.97 -6.85 -0.29
N MET A 291 -2.35 -6.29 -1.33
CA MET A 291 -1.93 -4.89 -1.32
C MET A 291 -3.12 -3.92 -1.29
N ALA A 292 -4.21 -4.17 -2.05
CA ALA A 292 -5.36 -3.27 -2.06
C ALA A 292 -6.18 -3.37 -0.76
N ILE A 293 -6.39 -4.58 -0.21
CA ILE A 293 -7.06 -4.72 1.10
C ILE A 293 -6.24 -4.06 2.20
N HIS A 294 -4.90 -4.19 2.16
CA HIS A 294 -4.01 -3.56 3.13
C HIS A 294 -4.03 -2.03 3.03
N GLU A 295 -3.89 -1.49 1.81
CA GLU A 295 -3.99 -0.05 1.55
C GLU A 295 -5.38 0.50 1.85
N SER A 296 -6.43 -0.31 1.75
CA SER A 296 -7.78 0.13 2.12
C SER A 296 -7.90 0.46 3.60
N GLN A 297 -7.12 -0.18 4.46
CA GLN A 297 -7.09 0.13 5.89
C GLN A 297 -6.36 1.45 6.14
N SER A 298 -5.17 1.63 5.59
CA SER A 298 -4.40 2.87 5.73
C SER A 298 -5.17 4.09 5.21
N ARG A 299 -5.73 3.99 3.99
CA ARG A 299 -6.49 5.08 3.37
C ARG A 299 -7.84 5.34 4.05
N PHE A 300 -8.49 4.31 4.56
CA PHE A 300 -9.71 4.50 5.38
C PHE A 300 -9.40 5.34 6.62
N TYR A 301 -8.35 4.98 7.36
CA TYR A 301 -7.96 5.74 8.55
C TYR A 301 -7.41 7.12 8.19
N GLU A 302 -6.55 7.25 7.19
CA GLU A 302 -5.95 8.54 6.81
C GLU A 302 -6.99 9.51 6.25
N ASN A 303 -7.76 9.10 5.25
CA ASN A 303 -8.56 10.00 4.44
C ASN A 303 -10.01 10.10 4.94
N ILE A 304 -10.66 8.96 5.19
CA ILE A 304 -12.09 8.93 5.51
C ILE A 304 -12.31 9.28 6.99
N ILE A 305 -11.55 8.69 7.88
CA ILE A 305 -11.63 8.98 9.31
C ILE A 305 -10.74 10.16 9.68
N GLY A 306 -9.46 10.13 9.31
CA GLY A 306 -8.42 11.06 9.72
C GLY A 306 -8.67 12.50 9.28
N ARG A 307 -9.18 12.68 8.07
CA ARG A 307 -9.49 13.98 7.52
C ARG A 307 -10.98 14.36 7.66
N SER A 308 -11.76 13.62 8.46
CA SER A 308 -13.16 13.95 8.75
C SER A 308 -13.29 15.12 9.74
N ARG A 309 -14.40 15.86 9.65
CA ARG A 309 -14.75 16.87 10.67
C ARG A 309 -14.84 16.26 12.08
N ALA A 310 -15.24 15.00 12.16
CA ALA A 310 -15.38 14.32 13.44
C ALA A 310 -14.02 14.15 14.12
N LEU A 311 -12.99 13.64 13.41
CA LEU A 311 -11.65 13.50 13.97
C LEU A 311 -10.97 14.86 14.17
N CYS A 312 -11.17 15.81 13.28
CA CYS A 312 -10.70 17.20 13.50
C CYS A 312 -11.19 17.75 14.84
N GLY A 313 -12.45 17.50 15.20
CA GLY A 313 -13.00 17.90 16.48
C GLY A 313 -12.32 17.28 17.70
N VAL A 314 -11.71 16.09 17.53
CA VAL A 314 -10.95 15.39 18.57
C VAL A 314 -9.51 15.88 18.67
N ILE A 315 -8.82 16.00 17.53
CA ILE A 315 -7.38 16.28 17.51
C ILE A 315 -7.05 17.77 17.55
N TYR A 316 -7.90 18.63 16.98
CA TYR A 316 -7.62 20.05 16.88
C TYR A 316 -7.52 20.79 18.23
N PRO A 317 -8.36 20.51 19.26
CA PRO A 317 -8.18 21.10 20.59
C PRO A 317 -6.79 20.83 21.16
N TRP A 318 -6.29 19.60 21.04
CA TRP A 318 -4.95 19.23 21.47
C TRP A 318 -3.86 20.00 20.71
N LEU A 319 -3.96 20.04 19.38
CA LEU A 319 -3.02 20.79 18.53
C LEU A 319 -2.97 22.28 18.91
N ARG A 320 -4.13 22.91 19.07
CA ARG A 320 -4.21 24.31 19.41
C ARG A 320 -3.60 24.64 20.76
N GLU A 321 -3.85 23.79 21.77
CA GLU A 321 -3.31 23.96 23.14
C GLU A 321 -1.79 23.81 23.17
N HIS A 322 -1.25 22.75 22.58
CA HIS A 322 0.18 22.41 22.70
C HIS A 322 1.07 23.19 21.72
N PHE A 323 0.53 23.62 20.61
CA PHE A 323 1.25 24.45 19.65
C PHE A 323 0.93 25.97 19.77
N ALA A 324 0.32 26.41 20.86
CA ALA A 324 0.04 27.84 21.06
C ALA A 324 1.34 28.69 20.96
N PRO A 325 1.30 29.90 20.38
CA PRO A 325 0.11 30.57 19.78
C PRO A 325 -0.08 30.28 18.27
N ARG A 326 0.56 29.25 17.71
CA ARG A 326 0.67 29.01 16.27
C ARG A 326 -0.67 28.76 15.56
N LEU A 327 -1.67 28.27 16.27
CA LEU A 327 -3.00 27.98 15.72
C LEU A 327 -4.12 28.80 16.39
N ASP A 328 -3.80 29.86 17.16
CA ASP A 328 -4.79 30.64 17.88
C ASP A 328 -5.75 31.41 16.96
N ASP A 329 -5.27 31.80 15.79
CA ASP A 329 -6.01 32.50 14.73
C ASP A 329 -6.74 31.55 13.75
N VAL A 330 -6.60 30.23 13.92
CA VAL A 330 -7.24 29.23 13.08
C VAL A 330 -8.53 28.74 13.75
N SER A 331 -9.63 28.75 13.01
CA SER A 331 -10.87 28.14 13.50
C SER A 331 -10.90 26.62 13.22
N PRO A 332 -11.70 25.83 13.96
CA PRO A 332 -11.87 24.41 13.66
C PRO A 332 -12.34 24.12 12.23
N ASP A 333 -13.18 24.99 11.66
CA ASP A 333 -13.62 24.87 10.26
C ASP A 333 -12.48 25.16 9.29
N ALA A 334 -11.68 26.20 9.55
CA ALA A 334 -10.49 26.50 8.76
C ALA A 334 -9.49 25.35 8.81
N PHE A 335 -9.24 24.77 9.98
CA PHE A 335 -8.36 23.60 10.11
C PHE A 335 -8.85 22.41 9.28
N TYR A 336 -10.15 22.08 9.35
CA TYR A 336 -10.75 21.04 8.53
C TYR A 336 -10.56 21.27 7.03
N ARG A 337 -10.75 22.52 6.56
CA ARG A 337 -10.54 22.87 5.15
C ARG A 337 -9.07 22.76 4.74
N MET A 338 -8.15 23.26 5.57
CA MET A 338 -6.71 23.23 5.31
C MET A 338 -6.18 21.82 5.10
N ILE A 339 -6.55 20.88 5.97
CA ILE A 339 -6.08 19.49 5.87
C ILE A 339 -6.71 18.71 4.72
N ASN A 340 -7.77 19.26 4.11
CA ASN A 340 -8.44 18.71 2.94
C ASN A 340 -8.22 19.59 1.70
N LYS A 341 -7.18 20.44 1.69
CA LYS A 341 -6.84 21.19 0.49
C LYS A 341 -6.53 20.22 -0.64
N ALA A 342 -7.11 20.48 -1.81
CA ALA A 342 -6.86 19.74 -3.03
C ALA A 342 -6.25 20.63 -4.10
N GLN A 343 -5.14 20.16 -4.67
CA GLN A 343 -4.40 20.90 -5.68
C GLN A 343 -3.66 19.91 -6.57
N PRO A 344 -3.88 19.90 -7.89
CA PRO A 344 -3.08 19.11 -8.80
C PRO A 344 -1.58 19.36 -8.61
N SER A 345 -0.82 18.30 -8.47
CA SER A 345 0.62 18.33 -8.24
C SER A 345 1.34 17.42 -9.23
N LEU A 346 2.67 17.51 -9.29
CA LEU A 346 3.49 16.66 -10.15
C LEU A 346 3.80 15.32 -9.49
N ILE A 347 4.02 15.30 -8.18
CA ILE A 347 4.57 14.16 -7.46
C ILE A 347 3.44 13.36 -6.80
N ARG A 348 3.32 12.10 -7.18
CA ARG A 348 2.28 11.18 -6.69
C ARG A 348 2.25 11.05 -5.17
N THR A 349 3.41 10.92 -4.54
CA THR A 349 3.51 10.73 -3.09
C THR A 349 3.10 11.97 -2.28
N GLU A 350 3.03 13.13 -2.92
CA GLU A 350 2.59 14.39 -2.33
C GLU A 350 1.16 14.75 -2.73
N ALA A 351 0.51 13.91 -3.54
CA ALA A 351 -0.83 14.19 -4.05
C ALA A 351 -1.87 14.11 -2.92
N ASP A 352 -2.82 15.03 -2.98
CA ASP A 352 -3.99 15.05 -2.09
C ASP A 352 -4.99 13.92 -2.41
N GLU A 353 -5.97 13.73 -1.53
CA GLU A 353 -6.96 12.66 -1.65
C GLU A 353 -7.77 12.70 -2.95
N LEU A 354 -8.12 13.90 -3.45
CA LEU A 354 -8.92 14.07 -4.66
C LEU A 354 -8.14 13.67 -5.92
N THR A 355 -6.85 14.04 -5.96
CA THR A 355 -6.01 13.88 -7.17
C THR A 355 -5.23 12.58 -7.20
N TYR A 356 -5.00 11.95 -6.04
CA TYR A 356 -4.12 10.77 -5.91
C TYR A 356 -4.42 9.64 -6.90
N CYS A 357 -5.68 9.23 -7.00
CA CYS A 357 -6.05 8.11 -7.88
C CYS A 357 -5.88 8.41 -9.37
N LEU A 358 -5.85 9.69 -9.77
CA LEU A 358 -5.56 10.07 -11.16
C LEU A 358 -4.07 9.91 -11.49
N HIS A 359 -3.17 10.14 -10.52
CA HIS A 359 -1.76 9.77 -10.68
C HIS A 359 -1.58 8.27 -10.93
N ILE A 360 -2.34 7.44 -10.21
CA ILE A 360 -2.34 5.99 -10.42
C ILE A 360 -2.91 5.62 -11.79
N MET A 361 -3.98 6.28 -12.21
CA MET A 361 -4.61 6.04 -13.51
C MET A 361 -3.64 6.27 -14.66
N VAL A 362 -2.78 7.31 -14.60
CA VAL A 362 -1.73 7.53 -15.61
C VAL A 362 -0.83 6.30 -15.73
N ARG A 363 -0.34 5.77 -14.63
CA ARG A 363 0.55 4.60 -14.61
C ARG A 363 -0.12 3.35 -15.13
N TYR A 364 -1.36 3.12 -14.72
CA TYR A 364 -2.17 2.00 -15.20
C TYR A 364 -2.37 2.03 -16.73
N GLU A 365 -2.74 3.18 -17.28
CA GLU A 365 -2.93 3.36 -18.73
C GLU A 365 -1.64 3.09 -19.52
N LEU A 366 -0.50 3.54 -19.01
CA LEU A 366 0.80 3.30 -19.64
C LEU A 366 1.21 1.82 -19.55
N GLU A 367 1.11 1.21 -18.37
CA GLU A 367 1.43 -0.20 -18.18
C GLU A 367 0.58 -1.10 -19.10
N LYS A 368 -0.72 -0.87 -19.13
CA LYS A 368 -1.66 -1.62 -19.96
C LYS A 368 -1.26 -1.57 -21.44
N ARG A 369 -0.95 -0.40 -21.96
CA ARG A 369 -0.55 -0.20 -23.37
C ARG A 369 0.84 -0.78 -23.67
N MET A 370 1.77 -0.71 -22.71
CA MET A 370 3.07 -1.36 -22.81
C MET A 370 2.93 -2.89 -22.91
N PHE A 371 2.06 -3.47 -22.09
CA PHE A 371 1.79 -4.93 -22.13
C PHE A 371 1.06 -5.36 -23.40
N ALA A 372 0.19 -4.52 -23.95
CA ALA A 372 -0.47 -4.76 -25.23
C ALA A 372 0.48 -4.60 -26.44
N GLY A 373 1.67 -4.02 -26.24
CA GLY A 373 2.61 -3.71 -27.33
C GLY A 373 2.20 -2.51 -28.18
N GLU A 374 1.27 -1.68 -27.66
CA GLU A 374 0.78 -0.45 -28.31
C GLU A 374 1.69 0.74 -28.02
N LEU A 375 2.57 0.60 -27.02
CA LEU A 375 3.49 1.62 -26.56
C LEU A 375 4.85 0.98 -26.31
N THR A 376 5.92 1.72 -26.56
CA THR A 376 7.29 1.34 -26.22
C THR A 376 7.85 2.24 -25.13
N ALA A 377 8.96 1.86 -24.50
CA ALA A 377 9.61 2.70 -23.51
C ALA A 377 10.02 4.07 -24.08
N HIS A 378 10.32 4.13 -25.40
CA HIS A 378 10.65 5.38 -26.08
C HIS A 378 9.52 6.40 -26.05
N ASP A 379 8.28 5.95 -26.11
CA ASP A 379 7.10 6.82 -26.19
C ASP A 379 6.64 7.31 -24.79
N LEU A 380 7.12 6.66 -23.72
CA LEU A 380 6.59 6.87 -22.35
C LEU A 380 6.67 8.33 -21.87
N PRO A 381 7.76 9.10 -22.02
CA PRO A 381 7.80 10.48 -21.55
C PRO A 381 6.72 11.35 -22.18
N ALA A 382 6.53 11.22 -23.51
CA ALA A 382 5.53 12.02 -24.24
C ALA A 382 4.09 11.64 -23.81
N GLU A 383 3.80 10.34 -23.71
CA GLU A 383 2.48 9.86 -23.28
C GLU A 383 2.21 10.18 -21.80
N TRP A 384 3.21 10.08 -20.94
CA TRP A 384 3.13 10.52 -19.54
C TRP A 384 2.70 11.99 -19.46
N ASN A 385 3.43 12.88 -20.14
CA ASN A 385 3.14 14.29 -20.12
C ASN A 385 1.73 14.61 -20.68
N ARG A 386 1.33 13.93 -21.75
CA ARG A 386 -0.01 14.05 -22.32
C ARG A 386 -1.11 13.65 -21.33
N LEU A 387 -0.93 12.53 -20.60
CA LEU A 387 -1.90 12.03 -19.63
C LEU A 387 -1.96 12.92 -18.38
N TYR A 388 -0.82 13.42 -17.89
CA TYR A 388 -0.78 14.40 -16.79
C TYR A 388 -1.55 15.67 -17.14
N LYS A 389 -1.33 16.20 -18.34
CA LYS A 389 -2.09 17.37 -18.82
C LYS A 389 -3.59 17.08 -18.92
N ALA A 390 -3.95 15.90 -19.44
CA ALA A 390 -5.35 15.53 -19.66
C ALA A 390 -6.12 15.26 -18.35
N TYR A 391 -5.47 14.68 -17.30
CA TYR A 391 -6.16 14.25 -16.10
C TYR A 391 -5.99 15.19 -14.91
N LEU A 392 -4.83 15.84 -14.82
CA LEU A 392 -4.47 16.71 -13.71
C LEU A 392 -4.35 18.19 -14.12
N GLY A 393 -4.35 18.49 -15.41
CA GLY A 393 -4.21 19.86 -15.91
C GLY A 393 -2.79 20.45 -15.79
N VAL A 394 -1.81 19.67 -15.30
CA VAL A 394 -0.45 20.15 -15.06
C VAL A 394 0.49 19.84 -16.22
N ASP A 395 1.47 20.71 -16.42
CA ASP A 395 2.55 20.52 -17.38
C ASP A 395 3.76 19.93 -16.66
N VAL A 396 4.32 18.85 -17.18
CA VAL A 396 5.50 18.16 -16.61
C VAL A 396 6.76 18.85 -17.12
N PRO A 397 7.59 19.44 -16.25
CA PRO A 397 8.72 20.28 -16.69
C PRO A 397 9.96 19.49 -17.13
N ASN A 398 10.13 18.27 -16.62
CA ASN A 398 11.30 17.42 -16.86
C ASN A 398 11.02 15.97 -16.51
N ASP A 399 11.91 15.04 -16.90
CA ASP A 399 11.75 13.62 -16.68
C ASP A 399 11.82 13.21 -15.20
N ARG A 400 12.60 13.92 -14.38
CA ARG A 400 12.73 13.65 -12.94
C ARG A 400 11.40 13.79 -12.20
N GLU A 401 10.63 14.84 -12.51
CA GLU A 401 9.29 15.11 -11.97
C GLU A 401 8.19 14.42 -12.78
N GLY A 402 8.56 13.83 -13.90
CA GLY A 402 7.70 13.05 -14.78
C GLY A 402 7.90 11.56 -14.65
N VAL A 403 8.24 10.92 -15.77
CA VAL A 403 8.31 9.46 -15.96
C VAL A 403 9.31 8.75 -15.02
N LEU A 404 10.29 9.47 -14.47
CA LEU A 404 11.31 8.94 -13.54
C LEU A 404 10.93 9.11 -12.06
N GLN A 405 9.76 9.62 -11.72
CA GLN A 405 9.45 9.94 -10.31
C GLN A 405 9.33 8.72 -9.39
N ASP A 406 8.86 7.56 -9.89
CA ASP A 406 8.64 6.34 -9.11
C ASP A 406 9.67 5.26 -9.42
N SER A 407 10.14 4.54 -8.38
CA SER A 407 11.08 3.40 -8.51
C SER A 407 10.41 2.08 -8.89
N HIS A 408 9.08 1.99 -8.87
CA HIS A 408 8.32 0.75 -9.05
C HIS A 408 8.72 -0.02 -10.30
N TRP A 409 8.80 0.65 -11.45
CA TRP A 409 9.17 0.02 -12.70
C TRP A 409 10.62 -0.45 -12.71
N ALA A 410 11.52 0.33 -12.12
CA ALA A 410 12.93 -0.06 -11.98
C ALA A 410 13.08 -1.32 -11.11
N GLY A 411 12.28 -1.42 -10.04
CA GLY A 411 12.18 -2.59 -9.17
C GLY A 411 11.36 -3.76 -9.74
N GLY A 412 10.83 -3.64 -10.96
CA GLY A 412 10.02 -4.70 -11.59
C GLY A 412 8.60 -4.84 -11.04
N SER A 413 8.12 -3.88 -10.25
CA SER A 413 6.77 -3.89 -9.64
C SER A 413 5.69 -3.40 -10.61
N ILE A 414 5.61 -4.00 -11.79
CA ILE A 414 4.60 -3.68 -12.80
C ILE A 414 3.28 -4.35 -12.43
N GLY A 415 2.16 -3.62 -12.52
CA GLY A 415 0.84 -4.09 -12.08
C GLY A 415 0.52 -3.78 -10.61
N TYR A 416 1.46 -3.17 -9.89
CA TYR A 416 1.28 -2.82 -8.48
C TYR A 416 0.43 -1.57 -8.26
N PHE A 417 0.61 -0.54 -9.10
CA PHE A 417 -0.05 0.76 -8.93
C PHE A 417 -1.57 0.72 -8.75
N PRO A 418 -2.35 -0.11 -9.49
CA PRO A 418 -3.80 -0.16 -9.29
C PRO A 418 -4.23 -0.50 -7.87
N SER A 419 -3.44 -1.27 -7.11
CA SER A 419 -3.74 -1.63 -5.71
C SER A 419 -3.90 -0.40 -4.81
N TYR A 420 -3.11 0.65 -5.02
CA TYR A 420 -3.21 1.91 -4.28
C TYR A 420 -4.57 2.61 -4.48
N ALA A 421 -5.03 2.69 -5.73
CA ALA A 421 -6.28 3.37 -6.04
C ALA A 421 -7.51 2.52 -5.67
N ILE A 422 -7.46 1.22 -5.92
CA ILE A 422 -8.51 0.26 -5.52
C ILE A 422 -8.65 0.25 -3.99
N GLY A 423 -7.53 0.24 -3.25
CA GLY A 423 -7.52 0.32 -1.79
C GLY A 423 -8.22 1.58 -1.30
N SER A 424 -7.91 2.75 -1.88
CA SER A 424 -8.60 4.01 -1.55
C SER A 424 -10.12 3.92 -1.77
N ALA A 425 -10.54 3.28 -2.86
CA ALA A 425 -11.96 3.14 -3.20
C ALA A 425 -12.69 2.14 -2.29
N TYR A 426 -12.04 1.05 -1.88
CA TYR A 426 -12.61 0.09 -0.93
C TYR A 426 -13.00 0.76 0.39
N GLY A 427 -12.19 1.70 0.88
CA GLY A 427 -12.49 2.45 2.10
C GLY A 427 -13.85 3.15 2.07
N ALA A 428 -14.24 3.75 0.94
CA ALA A 428 -15.54 4.41 0.80
C ALA A 428 -16.72 3.42 0.90
N GLN A 429 -16.55 2.22 0.33
CA GLN A 429 -17.58 1.18 0.42
C GLN A 429 -17.66 0.58 1.83
N TYR A 430 -16.52 0.43 2.54
CA TYR A 430 -16.52 0.06 3.97
C TYR A 430 -17.27 1.08 4.83
N LEU A 431 -17.09 2.38 4.57
CA LEU A 431 -17.82 3.43 5.29
C LEU A 431 -19.33 3.23 5.15
N LEU A 432 -19.82 3.01 3.93
CA LEU A 432 -21.25 2.82 3.67
C LEU A 432 -21.81 1.57 4.37
N GLU A 433 -21.07 0.47 4.38
CA GLU A 433 -21.47 -0.76 5.07
C GLU A 433 -21.45 -0.57 6.60
N MET A 434 -20.40 0.04 7.12
CA MET A 434 -20.26 0.30 8.55
C MET A 434 -21.36 1.23 9.08
N GLN A 435 -21.78 2.22 8.28
CA GLN A 435 -22.87 3.14 8.62
C GLN A 435 -24.26 2.47 8.72
N LYS A 436 -24.45 1.26 8.17
CA LYS A 436 -25.67 0.48 8.39
C LYS A 436 -25.75 -0.09 9.81
N ASP A 437 -24.59 -0.33 10.45
CA ASP A 437 -24.51 -0.93 11.78
C ASP A 437 -24.47 0.14 12.91
N PHE A 438 -23.89 1.32 12.63
CA PHE A 438 -23.81 2.42 13.59
C PHE A 438 -23.39 3.76 12.94
N ASP A 439 -23.62 4.87 13.67
CA ASP A 439 -23.09 6.18 13.27
C ASP A 439 -21.57 6.20 13.46
N VAL A 440 -20.84 6.11 12.34
CA VAL A 440 -19.38 6.06 12.31
C VAL A 440 -18.77 7.34 12.85
N PHE A 441 -19.30 8.50 12.45
CA PHE A 441 -18.72 9.78 12.85
C PHE A 441 -19.04 10.15 14.30
N GLU A 442 -20.14 9.65 14.85
CA GLU A 442 -20.39 9.75 16.29
C GLU A 442 -19.41 8.86 17.09
N ALA A 443 -19.10 7.66 16.58
CA ALA A 443 -18.06 6.81 17.16
C ALA A 443 -16.69 7.52 17.14
N VAL A 444 -16.33 8.22 16.07
CA VAL A 444 -15.10 9.02 16.00
C VAL A 444 -15.09 10.14 17.04
N ARG A 445 -16.19 10.86 17.22
CA ARG A 445 -16.29 11.96 18.22
C ARG A 445 -16.10 11.49 19.65
N SER A 446 -16.25 10.20 19.94
CA SER A 446 -15.95 9.65 21.26
C SER A 446 -14.48 9.79 21.69
N GLY A 447 -13.59 10.09 20.74
CA GLY A 447 -12.14 10.24 20.96
C GLY A 447 -11.38 8.92 20.98
N LYS A 448 -12.05 7.79 20.71
CA LYS A 448 -11.42 6.48 20.52
C LYS A 448 -12.08 5.71 19.38
N LEU A 449 -11.24 5.09 18.53
CA LEU A 449 -11.71 4.37 17.34
C LEU A 449 -12.03 2.89 17.62
N THR A 450 -12.11 2.47 18.88
CA THR A 450 -12.33 1.07 19.31
C THR A 450 -13.51 0.40 18.62
N ARG A 451 -14.63 1.13 18.43
CA ARG A 451 -15.82 0.57 17.77
C ARG A 451 -15.61 0.32 16.26
N ILE A 452 -14.88 1.21 15.61
CA ILE A 452 -14.49 1.09 14.20
C ILE A 452 -13.52 -0.08 14.04
N ASN A 453 -12.50 -0.14 14.91
CA ASN A 453 -11.51 -1.22 14.93
C ASN A 453 -12.19 -2.58 15.10
N GLY A 454 -13.11 -2.72 16.06
CA GLY A 454 -13.85 -3.96 16.31
C GLY A 454 -14.70 -4.40 15.12
N TRP A 455 -15.31 -3.48 14.38
CA TRP A 455 -16.03 -3.81 13.15
C TRP A 455 -15.10 -4.31 12.04
N LEU A 456 -13.96 -3.65 11.84
CA LEU A 456 -12.97 -4.06 10.84
C LEU A 456 -12.29 -5.39 11.21
N GLU A 457 -12.00 -5.61 12.51
CA GLU A 457 -11.47 -6.89 13.00
C GLU A 457 -12.45 -8.03 12.70
N GLU A 458 -13.72 -7.84 13.06
CA GLU A 458 -14.75 -8.85 12.83
C GLU A 458 -14.99 -9.17 11.35
N LYS A 459 -14.96 -8.17 10.49
CA LYS A 459 -15.32 -8.31 9.08
C LYS A 459 -14.14 -8.62 8.16
N ILE A 460 -12.92 -8.15 8.50
CA ILE A 460 -11.75 -8.19 7.61
C ILE A 460 -10.53 -8.79 8.31
N TRP A 461 -10.05 -8.17 9.40
CA TRP A 461 -8.70 -8.39 9.89
C TRP A 461 -8.43 -9.79 10.40
N LYS A 462 -9.36 -10.36 11.17
CA LYS A 462 -9.22 -11.70 11.75
C LYS A 462 -9.00 -12.82 10.74
N TYR A 463 -9.36 -12.57 9.48
CA TYR A 463 -9.24 -13.60 8.44
C TYR A 463 -7.82 -13.72 7.89
N GLY A 464 -6.93 -12.71 8.07
CA GLY A 464 -5.61 -12.75 7.44
C GLY A 464 -5.72 -13.17 5.96
N CYS A 465 -4.91 -14.15 5.55
CA CYS A 465 -4.94 -14.72 4.19
C CYS A 465 -5.87 -15.94 4.02
N MET A 466 -6.85 -16.15 4.93
CA MET A 466 -7.80 -17.27 4.83
C MET A 466 -8.74 -17.20 3.62
N LYS A 467 -9.04 -16.00 3.15
CA LYS A 467 -9.86 -15.75 1.96
C LYS A 467 -9.03 -15.02 0.91
N ASP A 468 -9.37 -15.17 -0.35
CA ASP A 468 -8.82 -14.30 -1.39
C ASP A 468 -9.40 -12.88 -1.27
N PRO A 469 -8.70 -11.84 -1.79
CA PRO A 469 -9.09 -10.44 -1.59
C PRO A 469 -10.51 -10.12 -2.07
N THR A 470 -10.84 -10.46 -3.32
CA THR A 470 -12.16 -10.20 -3.89
C THR A 470 -13.28 -10.89 -3.09
N PRO A 471 -13.24 -12.22 -2.81
CA PRO A 471 -14.21 -12.86 -1.93
C PRO A 471 -14.27 -12.28 -0.51
N LEU A 472 -13.15 -11.83 0.06
CA LEU A 472 -13.15 -11.16 1.36
C LEU A 472 -13.93 -9.86 1.29
N PHE A 473 -13.58 -8.99 0.34
CA PHE A 473 -14.24 -7.70 0.13
C PHE A 473 -15.75 -7.88 -0.14
N GLU A 474 -16.11 -8.75 -1.08
CA GLU A 474 -17.49 -8.99 -1.47
C GLU A 474 -18.33 -9.59 -0.33
N SER A 475 -17.73 -10.37 0.56
CA SER A 475 -18.43 -10.90 1.75
C SER A 475 -18.84 -9.80 2.74
N VAL A 476 -18.24 -8.62 2.65
CA VAL A 476 -18.53 -7.45 3.51
C VAL A 476 -19.38 -6.43 2.78
N CYS A 477 -19.00 -6.07 1.57
CA CYS A 477 -19.51 -4.91 0.82
C CYS A 477 -20.36 -5.28 -0.40
N GLY A 478 -20.47 -6.57 -0.75
CA GLY A 478 -20.98 -6.95 -2.06
C GLY A 478 -19.99 -6.60 -3.19
N PRO A 479 -20.44 -6.63 -4.46
CA PRO A 479 -19.59 -6.31 -5.59
C PRO A 479 -18.95 -4.91 -5.49
N PHE A 480 -17.72 -4.78 -5.99
CA PHE A 480 -17.04 -3.49 -6.02
C PHE A 480 -17.77 -2.49 -6.95
N ASP A 481 -18.15 -1.35 -6.37
CA ASP A 481 -18.82 -0.25 -7.06
C ASP A 481 -17.98 1.04 -6.99
N PRO A 482 -17.29 1.42 -8.07
CA PRO A 482 -16.50 2.65 -8.14
C PRO A 482 -17.28 3.94 -7.82
N THR A 483 -18.61 3.93 -8.02
CA THR A 483 -19.43 5.14 -7.82
C THR A 483 -19.54 5.53 -6.35
N CYS A 484 -19.35 4.59 -5.43
CA CYS A 484 -19.29 4.88 -3.99
C CYS A 484 -18.13 5.84 -3.66
N TYR A 485 -16.97 5.58 -4.27
CA TYR A 485 -15.78 6.41 -4.04
C TYR A 485 -15.89 7.79 -4.70
N THR A 486 -16.34 7.86 -5.96
CA THR A 486 -16.51 9.14 -6.64
C THR A 486 -17.59 10.00 -6.01
N ALA A 487 -18.68 9.40 -5.49
CA ALA A 487 -19.69 10.11 -4.72
C ALA A 487 -19.14 10.66 -3.40
N TYR A 488 -18.41 9.84 -2.65
CA TYR A 488 -17.74 10.28 -1.41
C TYR A 488 -16.82 11.48 -1.65
N LEU A 489 -15.96 11.42 -2.65
CA LEU A 489 -15.05 12.53 -2.98
C LEU A 489 -15.81 13.79 -3.40
N ARG A 490 -16.81 13.64 -4.26
CA ARG A 490 -17.64 14.77 -4.69
C ARG A 490 -18.31 15.47 -3.51
N ASP A 491 -18.95 14.69 -2.62
CA ASP A 491 -19.66 15.26 -1.49
C ASP A 491 -18.70 15.97 -0.53
N LYS A 492 -17.55 15.35 -0.25
CA LYS A 492 -16.50 15.93 0.60
C LYS A 492 -15.92 17.23 0.04
N PHE A 493 -15.50 17.23 -1.23
CA PHE A 493 -14.86 18.41 -1.82
C PHE A 493 -15.85 19.49 -2.20
N THR A 494 -17.13 19.15 -2.44
CA THR A 494 -18.22 20.14 -2.49
C THR A 494 -18.37 20.86 -1.16
N GLU A 495 -18.33 20.13 -0.03
CA GLU A 495 -18.36 20.74 1.30
C GLU A 495 -17.11 21.59 1.58
N VAL A 496 -15.91 21.07 1.32
CA VAL A 496 -14.64 21.77 1.59
C VAL A 496 -14.54 23.09 0.84
N TYR A 497 -14.92 23.10 -0.43
CA TYR A 497 -14.82 24.26 -1.30
C TYR A 497 -16.11 25.07 -1.43
N GLY A 498 -17.25 24.57 -0.93
CA GLY A 498 -18.55 25.25 -1.03
C GLY A 498 -19.04 25.36 -2.49
N LEU A 499 -18.92 24.27 -3.25
CA LEU A 499 -19.30 24.18 -4.67
C LEU A 499 -20.81 24.06 -4.84
#